data_d9610059eee71ebfefbc9b6612877905
#
_entry.id   d9610059eee71ebfefbc9b6612877905
#
_cell.length_a   1.000
_cell.length_b   1.000
_cell.length_c   1.000
_cell.angle_alpha   90.00
_cell.angle_beta   90.00
_cell.angle_gamma   90.00
#
_symmetry.space_group_name_H-M   'P 1'
#
loop_
_entity.id
_entity.type
_entity.pdbx_description
1 polymer ?
#
loop_
_entity_poly.entity_id
_entity_poly.type
_entity_poly.pdbx_seq_one_letter_code
_entity_poly.pdbx_strand_id
1 'polypeptide(L)'
;VETTLNSLQNRLLECPIRDRAALARRLQNARRRWREGQPVDRSLEQLTVALDTAALRLSERRAALPVPTFDDDLPISAHREAIAAAIRDHQVVVLCGETGSGKTTQLPKICLSLGLGAAGLIGHTQPRRIAARSVATRIAAELGTPLGGQVGYKVRFSDRVGPETVVKLMTDGILLAETQSDRRLEQYEVLIIDEAHERSLNIDFLLGYLKRLLPRRPDLKLIITSATIDPERFSRHFDHAPVIEVSGRTYPVELRYRPLLAAEEDERDRDLPQAILDAVDEVWRQGPG
;
A
#
# COMPACT_ATOMS: atom_id res chain seq x y z
N VAL A 1 -19.62 19.04 31.01
CA VAL A 1 -18.28 18.46 30.89
C VAL A 1 -18.34 17.08 30.22
N GLU A 2 -19.19 16.15 30.67
CA GLU A 2 -19.26 14.81 30.10
C GLU A 2 -19.65 14.82 28.63
N THR A 3 -20.66 15.61 28.27
CA THR A 3 -21.08 15.81 26.87
C THR A 3 -19.94 16.36 26.03
N THR A 4 -19.17 17.33 26.58
CA THR A 4 -17.99 17.89 25.91
C THR A 4 -16.90 16.83 25.70
N LEU A 5 -16.60 16.01 26.71
CA LEU A 5 -15.62 14.93 26.61
C LEU A 5 -16.00 13.89 25.55
N ASN A 6 -17.28 13.56 25.42
CA ASN A 6 -17.79 12.64 24.42
C ASN A 6 -17.71 13.25 22.99
N SER A 7 -18.07 14.54 22.86
CA SER A 7 -17.93 15.29 21.61
C SER A 7 -16.46 15.31 21.14
N LEU A 8 -15.51 15.64 22.04
CA LEU A 8 -14.09 15.65 21.74
C LEU A 8 -13.54 14.25 21.37
N GLN A 9 -14.11 13.17 21.95
CA GLN A 9 -13.75 11.79 21.58
C GLN A 9 -14.09 11.47 20.12
N ASN A 10 -15.24 11.89 19.65
CA ASN A 10 -15.67 11.65 18.25
C ASN A 10 -14.80 12.43 17.27
N ARG A 11 -14.36 13.62 17.65
CA ARG A 11 -13.49 14.48 16.83
C ARG A 11 -12.08 13.94 16.62
N LEU A 12 -11.63 12.93 17.39
CA LEU A 12 -10.34 12.28 17.15
C LEU A 12 -10.23 11.68 15.75
N LEU A 13 -11.34 11.22 15.16
CA LEU A 13 -11.36 10.70 13.81
C LEU A 13 -11.14 11.76 12.72
N GLU A 14 -11.38 13.03 13.05
CA GLU A 14 -11.13 14.19 12.20
C GLU A 14 -9.65 14.64 12.21
N CYS A 15 -8.78 13.93 12.94
CA CYS A 15 -7.36 14.24 13.05
C CYS A 15 -6.49 13.27 12.27
N PRO A 16 -5.27 13.68 11.85
CA PRO A 16 -4.26 12.77 11.31
C PRO A 16 -3.99 11.61 12.28
N ILE A 17 -3.76 10.42 11.76
CA ILE A 17 -3.61 9.18 12.55
C ILE A 17 -2.51 9.32 13.61
N ARG A 18 -1.38 9.93 13.27
CA ARG A 18 -0.25 10.16 14.20
C ARG A 18 -0.62 10.98 15.43
N ASP A 19 -1.56 11.91 15.30
CA ASP A 19 -1.96 12.80 16.40
C ASP A 19 -2.98 12.14 17.32
N ARG A 20 -3.76 11.18 16.81
CA ARG A 20 -4.90 10.55 17.52
C ARG A 20 -4.49 9.95 18.85
N ALA A 21 -3.38 9.20 18.91
CA ALA A 21 -2.94 8.54 20.13
C ALA A 21 -2.55 9.53 21.24
N ALA A 22 -1.88 10.63 20.89
CA ALA A 22 -1.50 11.68 21.83
C ALA A 22 -2.71 12.46 22.33
N LEU A 23 -3.62 12.84 21.43
CA LEU A 23 -4.86 13.54 21.75
C LEU A 23 -5.79 12.67 22.60
N ALA A 24 -5.93 11.38 22.28
CA ALA A 24 -6.72 10.43 23.06
C ALA A 24 -6.18 10.28 24.48
N ARG A 25 -4.86 10.21 24.67
CA ARG A 25 -4.25 10.18 26.02
C ARG A 25 -4.54 11.44 26.81
N ARG A 26 -4.46 12.61 26.19
CA ARG A 26 -4.82 13.88 26.84
C ARG A 26 -6.29 13.90 27.26
N LEU A 27 -7.19 13.41 26.40
CA LEU A 27 -8.61 13.30 26.67
C LEU A 27 -8.91 12.33 27.84
N GLN A 28 -8.25 11.16 27.86
CA GLN A 28 -8.37 10.20 28.97
C GLN A 28 -7.90 10.78 30.28
N ASN A 29 -6.79 11.54 30.29
CA ASN A 29 -6.31 12.23 31.48
C ASN A 29 -7.30 13.29 31.97
N ALA A 30 -7.89 14.09 31.07
CA ALA A 30 -8.92 15.05 31.42
C ALA A 30 -10.16 14.36 32.02
N ARG A 31 -10.62 13.24 31.42
CA ARG A 31 -11.73 12.44 31.94
C ARG A 31 -11.46 11.85 33.31
N ARG A 32 -10.23 11.38 33.59
CA ARG A 32 -9.83 10.89 34.90
C ARG A 32 -9.86 12.01 35.95
N ARG A 33 -9.22 13.14 35.65
CA ARG A 33 -9.22 14.32 36.58
C ARG A 33 -10.62 14.82 36.90
N TRP A 34 -11.51 14.88 35.92
CA TRP A 34 -12.90 15.23 36.11
C TRP A 34 -13.62 14.29 37.08
N ARG A 35 -13.42 12.95 36.93
CA ARG A 35 -13.99 11.94 37.83
C ARG A 35 -13.45 12.06 39.27
N GLU A 36 -12.25 12.57 39.43
CA GLU A 36 -11.59 12.84 40.71
C GLU A 36 -12.01 14.20 41.30
N GLY A 37 -12.95 14.91 40.68
CA GLY A 37 -13.43 16.25 41.16
C GLY A 37 -12.47 17.38 40.91
N GLN A 38 -11.44 17.17 40.05
CA GLN A 38 -10.44 18.23 39.76
C GLN A 38 -10.92 19.14 38.63
N PRO A 39 -10.51 20.41 38.61
CA PRO A 39 -10.85 21.35 37.53
C PRO A 39 -10.20 20.90 36.21
N VAL A 40 -10.98 20.91 35.14
CA VAL A 40 -10.55 20.44 33.80
C VAL A 40 -10.75 21.48 32.70
N ASP A 41 -11.37 22.62 32.96
CA ASP A 41 -11.76 23.60 31.95
C ASP A 41 -10.60 24.04 31.07
N ARG A 42 -9.47 24.45 31.67
CA ARG A 42 -8.25 24.82 30.92
C ARG A 42 -7.71 23.65 30.08
N SER A 43 -7.80 22.41 30.58
CA SER A 43 -7.35 21.23 29.84
C SER A 43 -8.26 20.92 28.65
N LEU A 44 -9.56 21.14 28.78
CA LEU A 44 -10.54 20.98 27.71
C LEU A 44 -10.37 22.05 26.63
N GLU A 45 -10.17 23.32 27.03
CA GLU A 45 -9.88 24.40 26.08
C GLU A 45 -8.62 24.10 25.24
N GLN A 46 -7.52 23.74 25.90
CA GLN A 46 -6.27 23.40 25.23
C GLN A 46 -6.43 22.17 24.32
N LEU A 47 -7.24 21.19 24.71
CA LEU A 47 -7.52 20.01 23.90
C LEU A 47 -8.38 20.35 22.68
N THR A 48 -9.39 21.24 22.86
CA THR A 48 -10.22 21.73 21.76
C THR A 48 -9.38 22.43 20.70
N VAL A 49 -8.53 23.38 21.11
CA VAL A 49 -7.61 24.08 20.19
C VAL A 49 -6.67 23.09 19.45
N ALA A 50 -6.16 22.09 20.16
CA ALA A 50 -5.29 21.08 19.55
C ALA A 50 -6.04 20.21 18.53
N LEU A 51 -7.30 19.84 18.81
CA LEU A 51 -8.16 19.11 17.89
C LEU A 51 -8.52 19.97 16.66
N ASP A 52 -8.87 21.24 16.85
CA ASP A 52 -9.17 22.18 15.76
C ASP A 52 -7.96 22.31 14.81
N THR A 53 -6.78 22.51 15.38
CA THR A 53 -5.53 22.60 14.61
C THR A 53 -5.23 21.30 13.84
N ALA A 54 -5.45 20.15 14.46
CA ALA A 54 -5.22 18.86 13.82
C ALA A 54 -6.26 18.59 12.72
N ALA A 55 -7.53 18.93 12.95
CA ALA A 55 -8.59 18.78 11.96
C ALA A 55 -8.37 19.69 10.74
N LEU A 56 -7.92 20.94 10.97
CA LEU A 56 -7.56 21.85 9.88
C LEU A 56 -6.45 21.26 9.01
N ARG A 57 -5.37 20.76 9.62
CA ARG A 57 -4.28 20.10 8.88
C ARG A 57 -4.75 18.91 8.07
N LEU A 58 -5.67 18.08 8.60
CA LEU A 58 -6.26 16.97 7.84
C LEU A 58 -7.07 17.47 6.65
N SER A 59 -7.86 18.53 6.84
CA SER A 59 -8.66 19.15 5.79
C SER A 59 -7.78 19.71 4.66
N GLU A 60 -6.72 20.42 5.02
CA GLU A 60 -5.73 20.96 4.07
C GLU A 60 -5.03 19.82 3.28
N ARG A 61 -4.58 18.78 3.98
CA ARG A 61 -3.98 17.60 3.33
C ARG A 61 -4.96 16.91 2.38
N ARG A 62 -6.22 16.79 2.76
CA ARG A 62 -7.25 16.19 1.92
C ARG A 62 -7.53 17.01 0.67
N ALA A 63 -7.55 18.34 0.81
CA ALA A 63 -7.71 19.26 -0.33
C ALA A 63 -6.49 19.25 -1.27
N ALA A 64 -5.30 18.94 -0.75
CA ALA A 64 -4.04 18.89 -1.49
C ALA A 64 -3.76 17.49 -2.11
N LEU A 65 -4.62 16.49 -1.90
CA LEU A 65 -4.41 15.18 -2.53
C LEU A 65 -4.41 15.31 -4.05
N PRO A 66 -3.48 14.60 -4.75
CA PRO A 66 -3.47 14.62 -6.19
C PRO A 66 -4.72 13.91 -6.73
N VAL A 67 -5.30 14.48 -7.78
CA VAL A 67 -6.44 13.86 -8.49
C VAL A 67 -5.89 12.84 -9.48
N PRO A 68 -6.10 11.53 -9.27
CA PRO A 68 -5.55 10.52 -10.13
C PRO A 68 -6.29 10.45 -11.48
N THR A 69 -5.53 10.29 -12.55
CA THR A 69 -6.03 9.86 -13.86
C THR A 69 -5.77 8.38 -14.05
N PHE A 70 -6.62 7.70 -14.78
CA PHE A 70 -6.51 6.24 -14.99
C PHE A 70 -6.31 5.95 -16.48
N ASP A 71 -5.57 4.91 -16.75
CA ASP A 71 -5.37 4.36 -18.08
C ASP A 71 -6.41 3.23 -18.28
N ASP A 72 -7.37 3.46 -19.14
CA ASP A 72 -8.48 2.53 -19.37
C ASP A 72 -8.06 1.28 -20.17
N ASP A 73 -6.88 1.31 -20.81
CA ASP A 73 -6.33 0.16 -21.55
C ASP A 73 -5.76 -0.92 -20.61
N LEU A 74 -5.54 -0.59 -19.32
CA LEU A 74 -5.03 -1.55 -18.36
C LEU A 74 -6.15 -2.49 -17.86
N PRO A 75 -5.89 -3.80 -17.75
CA PRO A 75 -6.89 -4.77 -17.27
C PRO A 75 -7.52 -4.42 -15.92
N ILE A 76 -6.76 -3.84 -15.00
CA ILE A 76 -7.27 -3.41 -13.68
C ILE A 76 -8.34 -2.32 -13.79
N SER A 77 -8.35 -1.52 -14.84
CA SER A 77 -9.28 -0.40 -14.99
C SER A 77 -10.73 -0.86 -15.11
N ALA A 78 -10.97 -2.02 -15.73
CA ALA A 78 -12.29 -2.65 -15.77
C ALA A 78 -12.82 -3.06 -14.37
N HIS A 79 -11.93 -3.26 -13.41
CA HIS A 79 -12.26 -3.68 -12.04
C HIS A 79 -12.17 -2.53 -11.03
N ARG A 80 -11.87 -1.29 -11.45
CA ARG A 80 -11.61 -0.14 -10.57
C ARG A 80 -12.69 0.10 -9.55
N GLU A 81 -13.96 0.12 -9.98
CA GLU A 81 -15.09 0.37 -9.09
C GLU A 81 -15.28 -0.75 -8.06
N ALA A 82 -15.13 -2.00 -8.47
CA ALA A 82 -15.22 -3.15 -7.56
C ALA A 82 -14.07 -3.13 -6.53
N ILE A 83 -12.85 -2.79 -6.97
CA ILE A 83 -11.69 -2.65 -6.07
C ILE A 83 -11.93 -1.49 -5.09
N ALA A 84 -12.38 -0.34 -5.57
CA ALA A 84 -12.67 0.82 -4.73
C ALA A 84 -13.76 0.51 -3.68
N ALA A 85 -14.83 -0.19 -4.07
CA ALA A 85 -15.87 -0.63 -3.16
C ALA A 85 -15.31 -1.60 -2.10
N ALA A 86 -14.55 -2.61 -2.51
CA ALA A 86 -13.95 -3.55 -1.58
C ALA A 86 -13.01 -2.87 -0.56
N ILE A 87 -12.16 -1.94 -1.01
CA ILE A 87 -11.27 -1.17 -0.12
C ILE A 87 -12.08 -0.33 0.87
N ARG A 88 -13.20 0.26 0.45
CA ARG A 88 -14.08 1.05 1.33
C ARG A 88 -14.71 0.18 2.39
N ASP A 89 -15.27 -0.96 2.00
CA ASP A 89 -16.14 -1.79 2.83
C ASP A 89 -15.37 -2.78 3.72
N HIS A 90 -14.15 -3.16 3.32
CA HIS A 90 -13.33 -4.14 4.04
C HIS A 90 -12.02 -3.55 4.56
N GLN A 91 -11.54 -4.10 5.68
CA GLN A 91 -10.24 -3.72 6.24
C GLN A 91 -9.08 -4.35 5.47
N VAL A 92 -9.27 -5.57 4.97
CA VAL A 92 -8.30 -6.32 4.18
C VAL A 92 -8.91 -6.70 2.84
N VAL A 93 -8.17 -6.52 1.76
CA VAL A 93 -8.54 -6.93 0.41
C VAL A 93 -7.37 -7.66 -0.24
N VAL A 94 -7.65 -8.77 -0.89
CA VAL A 94 -6.66 -9.53 -1.69
C VAL A 94 -6.93 -9.30 -3.17
N LEU A 95 -5.93 -8.81 -3.90
CA LEU A 95 -5.98 -8.70 -5.36
C LEU A 95 -5.04 -9.72 -5.98
N CYS A 96 -5.56 -10.53 -6.88
CA CYS A 96 -4.75 -11.42 -7.71
C CYS A 96 -4.91 -11.09 -9.19
N GLY A 97 -3.90 -11.44 -9.96
CA GLY A 97 -3.91 -11.23 -11.40
C GLY A 97 -2.52 -11.29 -12.00
N GLU A 98 -2.45 -11.44 -13.30
CA GLU A 98 -1.19 -11.55 -14.04
C GLU A 98 -0.31 -10.30 -13.90
N THR A 99 1.00 -10.49 -14.07
CA THR A 99 1.96 -9.40 -14.19
C THR A 99 1.60 -8.53 -15.41
N GLY A 100 1.72 -7.21 -15.27
CA GLY A 100 1.34 -6.28 -16.33
C GLY A 100 -0.14 -5.85 -16.31
N SER A 101 -0.99 -6.42 -15.45
CA SER A 101 -2.40 -5.99 -15.34
C SER A 101 -2.60 -4.59 -14.73
N GLY A 102 -1.53 -3.92 -14.30
CA GLY A 102 -1.57 -2.55 -13.76
C GLY A 102 -1.73 -2.45 -12.23
N LYS A 103 -1.80 -3.56 -11.48
CA LYS A 103 -2.01 -3.57 -10.02
C LYS A 103 -1.07 -2.62 -9.28
N THR A 104 0.22 -2.77 -9.50
CA THR A 104 1.28 -2.03 -8.80
C THR A 104 1.16 -0.52 -8.97
N THR A 105 0.84 -0.02 -10.15
CA THR A 105 0.76 1.44 -10.41
C THR A 105 -0.61 2.02 -10.12
N GLN A 106 -1.68 1.27 -10.33
CA GLN A 106 -3.04 1.80 -10.22
C GLN A 106 -3.62 1.72 -8.81
N LEU A 107 -3.22 0.74 -7.97
CA LEU A 107 -3.75 0.60 -6.60
C LEU A 107 -3.54 1.86 -5.74
N PRO A 108 -2.36 2.48 -5.68
CA PRO A 108 -2.20 3.73 -4.94
C PRO A 108 -3.11 4.85 -5.45
N LYS A 109 -3.36 4.91 -6.76
CA LYS A 109 -4.25 5.88 -7.38
C LYS A 109 -5.71 5.62 -7.02
N ILE A 110 -6.14 4.34 -6.97
CA ILE A 110 -7.47 3.96 -6.49
C ILE A 110 -7.64 4.36 -5.01
N CYS A 111 -6.64 4.16 -4.17
CA CYS A 111 -6.67 4.63 -2.78
C CYS A 111 -6.81 6.16 -2.69
N LEU A 112 -6.07 6.91 -3.50
CA LEU A 112 -6.17 8.38 -3.57
C LEU A 112 -7.57 8.83 -4.01
N SER A 113 -8.19 8.16 -4.98
CA SER A 113 -9.56 8.49 -5.43
C SER A 113 -10.62 8.29 -4.34
N LEU A 114 -10.32 7.46 -3.34
CA LEU A 114 -11.14 7.28 -2.13
C LEU A 114 -10.84 8.30 -1.03
N GLY A 115 -9.92 9.25 -1.27
CA GLY A 115 -9.47 10.24 -0.28
C GLY A 115 -8.51 9.68 0.77
N LEU A 116 -8.02 8.44 0.58
CA LEU A 116 -6.99 7.85 1.43
C LEU A 116 -5.64 8.49 1.13
N GLY A 117 -4.74 8.53 2.11
CA GLY A 117 -3.46 9.24 2.02
C GLY A 117 -3.46 10.60 2.73
N ALA A 118 -4.64 11.13 3.09
CA ALA A 118 -4.76 12.38 3.83
C ALA A 118 -4.50 12.20 5.33
N ALA A 119 -5.14 11.23 5.96
CA ALA A 119 -5.02 10.99 7.41
C ALA A 119 -3.71 10.28 7.78
N GLY A 120 -3.11 9.54 6.85
CA GLY A 120 -1.83 8.86 6.96
C GLY A 120 -1.27 8.55 5.57
N LEU A 121 -0.10 7.92 5.49
CA LEU A 121 0.51 7.54 4.22
C LEU A 121 -0.18 6.32 3.60
N ILE A 122 -0.17 6.24 2.28
CA ILE A 122 -0.33 5.00 1.53
C ILE A 122 1.07 4.38 1.41
N GLY A 123 1.38 3.38 2.23
CA GLY A 123 2.61 2.62 2.16
C GLY A 123 2.50 1.50 1.15
N HIS A 124 3.47 1.36 0.26
CA HIS A 124 3.47 0.34 -0.78
C HIS A 124 4.80 -0.39 -0.80
N THR A 125 4.80 -1.66 -0.45
CA THR A 125 6.02 -2.45 -0.44
C THR A 125 6.34 -3.03 -1.80
N GLN A 126 7.63 -3.22 -2.06
CA GLN A 126 8.16 -3.89 -3.24
C GLN A 126 9.29 -4.83 -2.80
N PRO A 127 9.43 -6.02 -3.40
CA PRO A 127 10.47 -6.95 -2.99
C PRO A 127 11.88 -6.43 -3.31
N ARG A 128 12.02 -5.58 -4.33
CA ARG A 128 13.33 -5.11 -4.84
C ARG A 128 13.45 -3.60 -4.79
N ARG A 129 14.65 -3.12 -4.42
CA ARG A 129 14.93 -1.67 -4.34
C ARG A 129 14.75 -0.93 -5.66
N ILE A 130 15.15 -1.57 -6.77
CA ILE A 130 14.99 -0.98 -8.11
C ILE A 130 13.50 -0.85 -8.43
N ALA A 131 12.68 -1.88 -8.16
CA ALA A 131 11.24 -1.84 -8.37
C ALA A 131 10.59 -0.72 -7.55
N ALA A 132 10.89 -0.60 -6.26
CA ALA A 132 10.35 0.47 -5.41
C ALA A 132 10.62 1.86 -6.00
N ARG A 133 11.85 2.11 -6.48
CA ARG A 133 12.21 3.39 -7.10
C ARG A 133 11.51 3.60 -8.45
N SER A 134 11.51 2.58 -9.33
CA SER A 134 10.92 2.68 -10.68
C SER A 134 9.41 2.90 -10.60
N VAL A 135 8.72 2.15 -9.73
CA VAL A 135 7.28 2.29 -9.50
C VAL A 135 6.96 3.67 -8.92
N ALA A 136 7.74 4.16 -7.95
CA ALA A 136 7.56 5.51 -7.41
C ALA A 136 7.70 6.58 -8.50
N THR A 137 8.72 6.45 -9.36
CA THR A 137 8.94 7.37 -10.48
C THR A 137 7.76 7.33 -11.46
N ARG A 138 7.25 6.14 -11.76
CA ARG A 138 6.11 5.96 -12.68
C ARG A 138 4.83 6.58 -12.10
N ILE A 139 4.49 6.29 -10.84
CA ILE A 139 3.30 6.84 -10.16
C ILE A 139 3.41 8.37 -10.07
N ALA A 140 4.59 8.92 -9.72
CA ALA A 140 4.81 10.35 -9.67
C ALA A 140 4.56 11.01 -11.04
N ALA A 141 5.08 10.42 -12.13
CA ALA A 141 4.84 10.90 -13.49
C ALA A 141 3.35 10.84 -13.87
N GLU A 142 2.65 9.76 -13.58
CA GLU A 142 1.22 9.61 -13.86
C GLU A 142 0.34 10.59 -13.05
N LEU A 143 0.79 10.99 -11.85
CA LEU A 143 0.11 11.99 -11.02
C LEU A 143 0.57 13.43 -11.31
N GLY A 144 1.49 13.64 -12.24
CA GLY A 144 2.03 14.95 -12.57
C GLY A 144 2.78 15.64 -11.43
N THR A 145 3.37 14.85 -10.51
CA THR A 145 4.10 15.37 -9.33
C THR A 145 5.58 15.03 -9.39
N PRO A 146 6.47 15.87 -8.83
CA PRO A 146 7.88 15.51 -8.75
C PRO A 146 8.10 14.35 -7.78
N LEU A 147 9.07 13.47 -8.11
CA LEU A 147 9.50 12.41 -7.21
C LEU A 147 10.14 12.98 -5.94
N GLY A 148 9.63 12.59 -4.77
CA GLY A 148 10.01 13.15 -3.47
C GLY A 148 9.04 14.23 -2.97
N GLY A 149 8.05 14.63 -3.80
CA GLY A 149 6.88 15.40 -3.40
C GLY A 149 5.77 14.50 -2.84
N GLN A 150 4.60 14.53 -3.48
CA GLN A 150 3.44 13.70 -3.06
C GLN A 150 3.69 12.19 -3.20
N VAL A 151 4.55 11.79 -4.12
CA VAL A 151 5.03 10.40 -4.24
C VAL A 151 6.51 10.34 -3.90
N GLY A 152 6.84 9.54 -2.90
CA GLY A 152 8.22 9.32 -2.47
C GLY A 152 8.57 7.84 -2.38
N TYR A 153 9.84 7.55 -2.13
CA TYR A 153 10.30 6.19 -1.85
C TYR A 153 11.36 6.17 -0.75
N LYS A 154 11.42 5.04 -0.07
CA LYS A 154 12.47 4.76 0.92
C LYS A 154 13.01 3.34 0.73
N VAL A 155 14.30 3.26 0.44
CA VAL A 155 15.04 2.00 0.33
C VAL A 155 16.35 2.12 1.10
N ARG A 156 17.04 1.01 1.32
CA ARG A 156 18.33 1.03 2.02
C ARG A 156 19.31 2.00 1.33
N PHE A 157 19.81 2.98 2.07
CA PHE A 157 20.72 4.04 1.64
C PHE A 157 20.14 5.11 0.69
N SER A 158 18.82 5.15 0.49
CA SER A 158 18.19 6.21 -0.30
C SER A 158 16.79 6.48 0.23
N ASP A 159 16.53 7.73 0.61
CA ASP A 159 15.26 8.23 1.11
C ASP A 159 14.88 9.50 0.34
N ARG A 160 13.71 9.48 -0.27
CA ARG A 160 13.09 10.63 -0.94
C ARG A 160 11.62 10.73 -0.50
N VAL A 161 11.43 10.96 0.79
CA VAL A 161 10.12 11.16 1.40
C VAL A 161 10.10 12.52 2.06
N GLY A 162 9.13 13.35 1.72
CA GLY A 162 8.95 14.70 2.24
C GLY A 162 7.68 14.84 3.08
N PRO A 163 7.44 16.03 3.68
CA PRO A 163 6.24 16.31 4.47
C PRO A 163 4.95 16.24 3.66
N GLU A 164 5.03 16.48 2.35
CA GLU A 164 3.89 16.45 1.42
C GLU A 164 3.62 15.04 0.87
N THR A 165 4.48 14.06 1.17
CA THR A 165 4.33 12.69 0.66
C THR A 165 3.04 12.08 1.17
N VAL A 166 2.25 11.53 0.25
CA VAL A 166 1.02 10.79 0.51
C VAL A 166 1.15 9.33 0.09
N VAL A 167 1.95 9.04 -0.95
CA VAL A 167 2.28 7.68 -1.38
C VAL A 167 3.76 7.42 -1.15
N LYS A 168 4.09 6.41 -0.37
CA LYS A 168 5.46 6.03 -0.03
C LYS A 168 5.74 4.61 -0.47
N LEU A 169 6.58 4.47 -1.50
CA LEU A 169 7.11 3.19 -1.95
C LEU A 169 8.31 2.78 -1.07
N MET A 170 8.42 1.50 -0.75
CA MET A 170 9.53 1.00 0.06
C MET A 170 9.77 -0.48 -0.19
N THR A 171 10.92 -0.98 0.27
CA THR A 171 11.09 -2.45 0.32
C THR A 171 10.45 -3.04 1.57
N ASP A 172 10.10 -4.33 1.51
CA ASP A 172 9.55 -5.08 2.66
C ASP A 172 10.43 -4.96 3.91
N GLY A 173 11.75 -5.00 3.73
CA GLY A 173 12.71 -4.82 4.82
C GLY A 173 12.68 -3.42 5.46
N ILE A 174 12.31 -2.38 4.73
CA ILE A 174 12.12 -1.04 5.29
C ILE A 174 10.86 -0.99 6.16
N LEU A 175 9.73 -1.53 5.66
CA LEU A 175 8.50 -1.60 6.45
C LEU A 175 8.72 -2.43 7.71
N LEU A 176 9.43 -3.56 7.61
CA LEU A 176 9.78 -4.39 8.74
C LEU A 176 10.62 -3.64 9.78
N ALA A 177 11.61 -2.87 9.35
CA ALA A 177 12.42 -2.04 10.26
C ALA A 177 11.57 -0.95 10.95
N GLU A 178 10.60 -0.37 10.27
CA GLU A 178 9.71 0.65 10.83
C GLU A 178 8.79 0.10 11.93
N THR A 179 8.44 -1.20 11.90
CA THR A 179 7.67 -1.83 12.99
C THR A 179 8.38 -1.80 14.34
N GLN A 180 9.71 -1.63 14.37
CA GLN A 180 10.49 -1.56 15.61
C GLN A 180 10.34 -0.20 16.30
N SER A 181 10.27 0.89 15.54
CA SER A 181 10.12 2.25 16.06
C SER A 181 8.66 2.69 16.16
N ASP A 182 7.82 2.26 15.21
CA ASP A 182 6.38 2.51 15.17
C ASP A 182 5.62 1.17 15.18
N ARG A 183 5.47 0.61 16.37
CA ARG A 183 4.80 -0.70 16.56
C ARG A 183 3.34 -0.72 16.11
N ARG A 184 2.71 0.43 15.95
CA ARG A 184 1.32 0.53 15.51
C ARG A 184 1.21 0.97 14.07
N LEU A 185 2.33 1.25 13.40
CA LEU A 185 2.39 1.78 12.04
C LEU A 185 1.45 2.99 11.87
N GLU A 186 1.48 3.91 12.88
CA GLU A 186 0.57 5.06 12.97
C GLU A 186 0.82 6.11 11.87
N GLN A 187 1.93 5.98 11.15
CA GLN A 187 2.16 6.81 9.97
C GLN A 187 1.33 6.39 8.74
N TYR A 188 0.74 5.18 8.74
CA TYR A 188 0.03 4.62 7.58
C TYR A 188 -1.47 4.60 7.78
N GLU A 189 -2.21 5.00 6.74
CA GLU A 189 -3.65 4.82 6.57
C GLU A 189 -3.96 3.58 5.73
N VAL A 190 -3.09 3.31 4.73
CA VAL A 190 -3.17 2.13 3.87
C VAL A 190 -1.79 1.48 3.79
N LEU A 191 -1.75 0.16 3.79
CA LEU A 191 -0.58 -0.63 3.43
C LEU A 191 -0.91 -1.53 2.25
N ILE A 192 -0.10 -1.47 1.21
CA ILE A 192 -0.14 -2.36 0.06
C ILE A 192 1.09 -3.26 0.15
N ILE A 193 0.88 -4.56 0.36
CA ILE A 193 1.92 -5.58 0.32
C ILE A 193 1.90 -6.19 -1.08
N ASP A 194 2.82 -5.72 -1.92
CA ASP A 194 2.87 -6.13 -3.32
C ASP A 194 3.73 -7.39 -3.52
N GLU A 195 3.39 -8.18 -4.55
CA GLU A 195 4.07 -9.43 -4.91
C GLU A 195 4.17 -10.42 -3.73
N ALA A 196 3.11 -10.53 -2.92
CA ALA A 196 3.10 -11.35 -1.70
C ALA A 196 3.35 -12.84 -1.99
N HIS A 197 3.17 -13.29 -3.22
CA HIS A 197 3.46 -14.66 -3.67
C HIS A 197 4.97 -14.98 -3.72
N GLU A 198 5.87 -13.98 -3.73
CA GLU A 198 7.32 -14.22 -3.61
C GLU A 198 7.71 -14.86 -2.25
N ARG A 199 6.83 -14.77 -1.24
CA ARG A 199 6.97 -15.45 0.05
C ARG A 199 8.34 -15.29 0.70
N SER A 200 8.95 -14.09 0.57
CA SER A 200 10.17 -13.78 1.30
C SER A 200 9.93 -13.85 2.81
N LEU A 201 11.00 -14.11 3.59
CA LEU A 201 10.92 -14.10 5.05
C LEU A 201 10.34 -12.79 5.60
N ASN A 202 10.67 -11.66 4.97
CA ASN A 202 10.13 -10.36 5.38
C ASN A 202 8.63 -10.27 5.14
N ILE A 203 8.15 -10.72 3.96
CA ILE A 203 6.71 -10.74 3.63
C ILE A 203 5.96 -11.61 4.62
N ASP A 204 6.42 -12.84 4.87
CA ASP A 204 5.75 -13.77 5.78
C ASP A 204 5.69 -13.22 7.21
N PHE A 205 6.76 -12.61 7.68
CA PHE A 205 6.77 -11.94 8.98
C PHE A 205 5.80 -10.76 9.02
N LEU A 206 5.80 -9.89 7.99
CA LEU A 206 4.90 -8.75 7.91
C LEU A 206 3.43 -9.17 7.89
N LEU A 207 3.06 -10.20 7.13
CA LEU A 207 1.69 -10.71 7.09
C LEU A 207 1.24 -11.21 8.47
N GLY A 208 2.09 -11.96 9.19
CA GLY A 208 1.80 -12.39 10.56
C GLY A 208 1.72 -11.22 11.54
N TYR A 209 2.59 -10.22 11.41
CA TYR A 209 2.57 -9.00 12.21
C TYR A 209 1.29 -8.19 11.98
N LEU A 210 0.93 -7.95 10.72
CA LEU A 210 -0.25 -7.19 10.32
C LEU A 210 -1.54 -7.88 10.79
N LYS A 211 -1.65 -9.21 10.69
CA LYS A 211 -2.80 -9.94 11.24
C LYS A 211 -3.02 -9.66 12.73
N ARG A 212 -1.95 -9.55 13.51
CA ARG A 212 -2.02 -9.22 14.95
C ARG A 212 -2.26 -7.74 15.21
N LEU A 213 -1.90 -6.86 14.28
CA LEU A 213 -2.05 -5.42 14.40
C LEU A 213 -3.47 -4.94 14.05
N LEU A 214 -4.06 -5.48 12.99
CA LEU A 214 -5.34 -5.02 12.43
C LEU A 214 -6.49 -4.89 13.45
N PRO A 215 -6.69 -5.83 14.41
CA PRO A 215 -7.72 -5.66 15.45
C PRO A 215 -7.50 -4.44 16.36
N ARG A 216 -6.25 -3.95 16.44
CA ARG A 216 -5.85 -2.76 17.25
C ARG A 216 -5.82 -1.48 16.42
N ARG A 217 -5.94 -1.60 15.11
CA ARG A 217 -5.92 -0.53 14.11
C ARG A 217 -7.08 -0.75 13.13
N PRO A 218 -8.35 -0.63 13.58
CA PRO A 218 -9.51 -0.82 12.70
C PRO A 218 -9.58 0.22 11.57
N ASP A 219 -8.84 1.31 11.69
CA ASP A 219 -8.70 2.37 10.70
C ASP A 219 -7.67 2.05 9.60
N LEU A 220 -6.76 1.10 9.81
CA LEU A 220 -5.73 0.71 8.84
C LEU A 220 -6.32 -0.21 7.77
N LYS A 221 -6.18 0.17 6.52
CA LYS A 221 -6.51 -0.67 5.35
C LYS A 221 -5.30 -1.47 4.91
N LEU A 222 -5.49 -2.74 4.59
CA LEU A 222 -4.46 -3.63 4.07
C LEU A 222 -4.88 -4.18 2.71
N ILE A 223 -4.05 -3.98 1.71
CA ILE A 223 -4.22 -4.54 0.37
C ILE A 223 -3.06 -5.49 0.12
N ILE A 224 -3.36 -6.71 -0.26
CA ILE A 224 -2.36 -7.73 -0.58
C ILE A 224 -2.47 -8.03 -2.06
N THR A 225 -1.39 -7.85 -2.81
CA THR A 225 -1.37 -8.28 -4.20
C THR A 225 -0.60 -9.57 -4.37
N SER A 226 -1.05 -10.39 -5.29
CA SER A 226 -0.43 -11.66 -5.64
C SER A 226 -0.55 -11.88 -7.16
N ALA A 227 0.39 -12.63 -7.73
CA ALA A 227 0.12 -13.32 -8.99
C ALA A 227 -1.00 -14.35 -8.75
N THR A 228 -1.42 -15.05 -9.78
CA THR A 228 -2.55 -16.00 -9.77
C THR A 228 -2.37 -17.24 -8.86
N ILE A 229 -1.26 -17.31 -8.09
CA ILE A 229 -0.92 -18.46 -7.26
C ILE A 229 -1.57 -18.32 -5.86
N ASP A 230 -2.59 -19.15 -5.61
CA ASP A 230 -3.23 -19.39 -4.31
C ASP A 230 -3.68 -18.12 -3.53
N PRO A 231 -4.53 -17.26 -4.11
CA PRO A 231 -5.07 -16.08 -3.43
C PRO A 231 -5.93 -16.45 -2.21
N GLU A 232 -6.55 -17.62 -2.23
CA GLU A 232 -7.38 -18.13 -1.14
C GLU A 232 -6.61 -18.34 0.15
N ARG A 233 -5.31 -18.64 0.07
CA ARG A 233 -4.46 -18.78 1.24
C ARG A 233 -4.31 -17.45 1.99
N PHE A 234 -4.14 -16.34 1.27
CA PHE A 234 -4.11 -15.01 1.87
C PHE A 234 -5.48 -14.62 2.43
N SER A 235 -6.55 -14.90 1.69
CA SER A 235 -7.93 -14.67 2.15
C SER A 235 -8.20 -15.38 3.47
N ARG A 236 -7.93 -16.68 3.56
CA ARG A 236 -8.10 -17.48 4.79
C ARG A 236 -7.21 -16.98 5.93
N HIS A 237 -5.99 -16.54 5.64
CA HIS A 237 -5.10 -15.98 6.66
C HIS A 237 -5.69 -14.71 7.28
N PHE A 238 -6.43 -13.90 6.53
CA PHE A 238 -7.08 -12.66 6.97
C PHE A 238 -8.61 -12.81 7.09
N ASP A 239 -9.05 -13.89 7.75
CA ASP A 239 -10.44 -14.11 8.15
C ASP A 239 -11.44 -14.03 6.98
N HIS A 240 -11.08 -14.66 5.86
CA HIS A 240 -11.82 -14.69 4.61
C HIS A 240 -11.99 -13.30 3.95
N ALA A 241 -10.90 -12.52 3.95
CA ALA A 241 -10.85 -11.25 3.22
C ALA A 241 -11.28 -11.46 1.75
N PRO A 242 -12.04 -10.51 1.15
CA PRO A 242 -12.49 -10.62 -0.23
C PRO A 242 -11.30 -10.72 -1.19
N VAL A 243 -11.46 -11.57 -2.20
CA VAL A 243 -10.51 -11.75 -3.29
C VAL A 243 -11.10 -11.15 -4.55
N ILE A 244 -10.33 -10.31 -5.24
CA ILE A 244 -10.67 -9.77 -6.56
C ILE A 244 -9.64 -10.25 -7.55
N GLU A 245 -10.10 -10.92 -8.61
CA GLU A 245 -9.26 -11.37 -9.71
C GLU A 245 -9.28 -10.35 -10.84
N VAL A 246 -8.09 -9.86 -11.19
CA VAL A 246 -7.88 -8.99 -12.33
C VAL A 246 -7.33 -9.85 -13.46
N SER A 247 -8.23 -10.30 -14.33
CA SER A 247 -7.89 -11.10 -15.51
C SER A 247 -7.76 -10.21 -16.74
N GLY A 248 -6.94 -10.64 -17.66
CA GLY A 248 -6.73 -9.98 -18.94
C GLY A 248 -5.25 -9.70 -19.20
N ARG A 249 -4.81 -9.99 -20.39
CA ARG A 249 -3.48 -9.67 -20.89
C ARG A 249 -3.60 -8.48 -21.84
N THR A 250 -2.72 -7.52 -21.68
CA THR A 250 -2.63 -6.37 -22.58
C THR A 250 -2.16 -6.82 -23.97
N TYR A 251 -1.34 -7.88 -24.01
CA TYR A 251 -0.79 -8.42 -25.26
C TYR A 251 -0.89 -9.95 -25.28
N PRO A 252 -1.08 -10.57 -26.47
CA PRO A 252 -1.06 -12.02 -26.63
C PRO A 252 0.35 -12.55 -26.31
N VAL A 253 0.43 -13.66 -25.59
CA VAL A 253 1.68 -14.33 -25.23
C VAL A 253 1.71 -15.70 -25.86
N GLU A 254 2.71 -15.94 -26.73
CA GLU A 254 3.01 -17.25 -27.31
C GLU A 254 4.11 -17.95 -26.48
N LEU A 255 3.83 -19.16 -26.00
CA LEU A 255 4.81 -19.97 -25.28
C LEU A 255 5.53 -20.88 -26.27
N ARG A 256 6.86 -20.71 -26.36
CA ARG A 256 7.73 -21.56 -27.21
C ARG A 256 8.69 -22.32 -26.32
N TYR A 257 8.40 -23.61 -26.14
CA TYR A 257 9.27 -24.46 -25.33
C TYR A 257 10.45 -24.94 -26.19
N ARG A 258 11.68 -24.74 -25.73
CA ARG A 258 12.93 -25.17 -26.36
C ARG A 258 13.76 -25.93 -25.32
N PRO A 259 13.70 -27.28 -25.30
CA PRO A 259 14.47 -28.06 -24.34
C PRO A 259 15.97 -27.94 -24.61
N LEU A 260 16.76 -27.94 -23.52
CA LEU A 260 18.24 -27.96 -23.60
C LEU A 260 18.79 -29.34 -23.97
N LEU A 261 18.11 -30.38 -23.49
CA LEU A 261 18.47 -31.76 -23.79
C LEU A 261 17.81 -32.19 -25.12
N ALA A 262 18.61 -32.74 -25.99
CA ALA A 262 18.13 -33.31 -27.25
C ALA A 262 17.20 -34.50 -26.98
N ALA A 263 16.12 -34.59 -27.73
CA ALA A 263 15.20 -35.75 -27.67
C ALA A 263 15.77 -36.99 -28.35
N GLU A 264 16.80 -36.86 -29.20
CA GLU A 264 17.46 -37.91 -29.94
C GLU A 264 18.98 -37.88 -29.72
N GLU A 265 19.63 -39.06 -29.67
CA GLU A 265 21.07 -39.24 -29.34
C GLU A 265 22.05 -38.56 -30.32
N ASP A 266 21.61 -38.13 -31.50
CA ASP A 266 22.42 -37.49 -32.53
C ASP A 266 22.52 -35.97 -32.46
N GLU A 267 21.71 -35.28 -31.62
CA GLU A 267 21.82 -33.84 -31.39
C GLU A 267 22.66 -33.58 -30.14
N ARG A 268 23.76 -32.82 -30.31
CA ARG A 268 24.61 -32.40 -29.16
C ARG A 268 23.79 -31.59 -28.17
N ASP A 269 23.94 -31.91 -26.88
CA ASP A 269 23.43 -31.09 -25.80
C ASP A 269 23.84 -29.61 -26.01
N ARG A 270 22.83 -28.73 -26.05
CA ARG A 270 23.08 -27.29 -26.21
C ARG A 270 23.57 -26.73 -24.90
N ASP A 271 24.69 -25.99 -24.94
CA ASP A 271 25.13 -25.18 -23.84
C ASP A 271 24.07 -24.08 -23.53
N LEU A 272 23.73 -23.88 -22.25
CA LEU A 272 22.74 -22.91 -21.82
C LEU A 272 22.97 -21.48 -22.40
N PRO A 273 24.19 -20.93 -22.40
CA PRO A 273 24.48 -19.64 -23.03
C PRO A 273 24.13 -19.63 -24.53
N GLN A 274 24.48 -20.66 -25.28
CA GLN A 274 24.15 -20.74 -26.71
C GLN A 274 22.62 -20.85 -26.92
N ALA A 275 21.91 -21.64 -26.13
CA ALA A 275 20.46 -21.75 -26.21
C ALA A 275 19.76 -20.44 -25.94
N ILE A 276 20.27 -19.62 -25.01
CA ILE A 276 19.76 -18.26 -24.73
C ILE A 276 20.00 -17.35 -25.96
N LEU A 277 21.17 -17.38 -26.56
CA LEU A 277 21.48 -16.58 -27.75
C LEU A 277 20.58 -16.97 -28.92
N ASP A 278 20.41 -18.27 -29.18
CA ASP A 278 19.53 -18.79 -30.24
C ASP A 278 18.07 -18.34 -30.01
N ALA A 279 17.58 -18.38 -28.78
CA ALA A 279 16.24 -17.93 -28.42
C ALA A 279 16.06 -16.40 -28.61
N VAL A 280 17.08 -15.61 -28.26
CA VAL A 280 17.08 -14.16 -28.48
C VAL A 280 17.08 -13.87 -29.99
N ASP A 281 17.89 -14.56 -30.78
CA ASP A 281 17.94 -14.39 -32.23
C ASP A 281 16.60 -14.78 -32.91
N GLU A 282 15.96 -15.84 -32.43
CA GLU A 282 14.63 -16.25 -32.91
C GLU A 282 13.59 -15.15 -32.66
N VAL A 283 13.55 -14.59 -31.46
CA VAL A 283 12.59 -13.53 -31.12
C VAL A 283 12.91 -12.21 -31.83
N TRP A 284 14.21 -11.85 -31.92
CA TRP A 284 14.67 -10.63 -32.57
C TRP A 284 14.27 -10.54 -34.04
N ARG A 285 14.29 -11.66 -34.78
CA ARG A 285 13.89 -11.74 -36.20
C ARG A 285 12.41 -11.45 -36.45
N GLN A 286 11.60 -11.46 -35.40
CA GLN A 286 10.14 -11.22 -35.51
C GLN A 286 9.78 -9.72 -35.44
N GLY A 287 10.77 -8.85 -35.24
CA GLY A 287 10.58 -7.41 -35.16
C GLY A 287 10.43 -6.86 -33.75
N PRO A 288 10.38 -5.53 -33.61
CA PRO A 288 10.16 -4.90 -32.32
C PRO A 288 8.77 -5.29 -31.80
N GLY A 289 8.72 -5.83 -30.55
CA GLY A 289 7.51 -6.14 -29.82
C GLY A 289 6.82 -4.87 -29.30
#